data_8f2c6119977c0b9982ce9c26c26d374d
#
_entry.id   8f2c6119977c0b9982ce9c26c26d374d
#
_cell.length_a   1.000
_cell.length_b   1.000
_cell.length_c   1.000
_cell.angle_alpha   90.00
_cell.angle_beta   90.00
_cell.angle_gamma   90.00
#
_symmetry.space_group_name_H-M   'P 1'
#
loop_
_entity.id
_entity.type
_entity.pdbx_description
1 polymer ?
#
loop_
_entity_poly.entity_id
_entity_poly.type
_entity_poly.pdbx_seq_one_letter_code
_entity_poly.pdbx_strand_id
1 'polypeptide(L)'
;TYSMYPDYCRDTFTQYVTVERTDDFEVTAQIALDAIADHHPDIILLASPNNPTGTALSLDVVETVCSNFSGMVIVDEAYAEFRRTGTPSALTLLEKFPRLVVTRTMSKAFAFAGGRVGYLVASSAVVDAVQLVRLPYHVSAITQAAAVAALENAEELLAGVDALREERDQLFTWLHARGHEVAVSDANFILFGRFAEPDLVWQGLLDRGVLIRQTGPTGWLRVSIGTGSEMMAFR
;
A
#
# COMPACT_ATOMS: atom_id res chain seq x y z
N THR A 1 0.82 9.28 0.75
CA THR A 1 0.21 8.06 0.19
C THR A 1 0.75 7.77 -1.21
N TYR A 2 0.15 6.81 -1.93
CA TYR A 2 0.65 6.40 -3.25
C TYR A 2 0.66 7.57 -4.26
N SER A 3 1.82 7.78 -4.88
CA SER A 3 2.11 8.98 -5.67
C SER A 3 1.31 9.10 -6.98
N MET A 4 0.66 8.01 -7.43
CA MET A 4 -0.15 8.02 -8.64
C MET A 4 -1.61 8.46 -8.43
N TYR A 5 -2.10 8.57 -7.20
CA TYR A 5 -3.48 9.02 -6.98
C TYR A 5 -3.78 10.41 -7.56
N PRO A 6 -2.90 11.43 -7.37
CA PRO A 6 -3.09 12.72 -8.04
C PRO A 6 -3.12 12.61 -9.57
N ASP A 7 -2.28 11.73 -10.14
CA ASP A 7 -2.25 11.54 -11.60
C ASP A 7 -3.56 10.94 -12.12
N TYR A 8 -4.10 9.94 -11.41
CA TYR A 8 -5.41 9.35 -11.78
C TYR A 8 -6.54 10.39 -11.72
N CYS A 9 -6.55 11.24 -10.70
CA CYS A 9 -7.54 12.30 -10.59
C CYS A 9 -7.37 13.35 -11.70
N ARG A 10 -6.14 13.77 -11.99
CA ARG A 10 -5.84 14.69 -13.10
C ARG A 10 -6.33 14.12 -14.45
N ASP A 11 -6.02 12.85 -14.71
CA ASP A 11 -6.33 12.22 -16.00
C ASP A 11 -7.84 11.97 -16.19
N THR A 12 -8.61 12.00 -15.10
CA THR A 12 -10.08 11.91 -15.11
C THR A 12 -10.77 13.26 -14.85
N PHE A 13 -10.02 14.37 -14.83
CA PHE A 13 -10.53 15.71 -14.53
C PHE A 13 -11.26 15.80 -13.19
N THR A 14 -10.81 15.02 -12.21
CA THR A 14 -11.37 14.95 -10.86
C THR A 14 -10.53 15.78 -9.89
N GLN A 15 -11.18 16.57 -9.03
CA GLN A 15 -10.48 17.29 -7.98
C GLN A 15 -9.84 16.31 -6.99
N TYR A 16 -8.60 16.55 -6.62
CA TYR A 16 -7.86 15.76 -5.65
C TYR A 16 -7.55 16.57 -4.40
N VAL A 17 -7.90 16.01 -3.25
CA VAL A 17 -7.60 16.60 -1.93
C VAL A 17 -6.85 15.57 -1.10
N THR A 18 -5.86 16.01 -0.33
CA THR A 18 -5.13 15.19 0.64
C THR A 18 -5.32 15.72 2.03
N VAL A 19 -5.39 14.82 2.99
CA VAL A 19 -5.36 15.12 4.41
C VAL A 19 -4.15 14.44 5.04
N GLU A 20 -3.47 15.16 5.92
CA GLU A 20 -2.27 14.67 6.58
C GLU A 20 -2.60 13.60 7.61
N ARG A 21 -1.71 12.64 7.74
CA ARG A 21 -1.73 11.65 8.82
C ARG A 21 -1.15 12.26 10.09
N THR A 22 -1.32 11.59 11.22
CA THR A 22 -0.60 11.95 12.46
C THR A 22 0.92 11.83 12.28
N ASP A 23 1.68 12.33 13.25
CA ASP A 23 3.15 12.21 13.28
C ASP A 23 3.63 10.75 13.27
N ASP A 24 2.81 9.83 13.80
CA ASP A 24 3.04 8.38 13.77
C ASP A 24 2.50 7.71 12.49
N PHE A 25 2.11 8.51 11.51
CA PHE A 25 1.55 8.07 10.22
C PHE A 25 0.21 7.35 10.30
N GLU A 26 -0.55 7.52 11.35
CA GLU A 26 -1.88 6.96 11.48
C GLU A 26 -2.96 7.84 10.84
N VAL A 27 -4.06 7.23 10.47
CA VAL A 27 -5.33 7.90 10.18
C VAL A 27 -6.30 7.52 11.30
N THR A 28 -6.73 8.49 12.07
CA THR A 28 -7.77 8.29 13.09
C THR A 28 -9.17 8.43 12.49
N ALA A 29 -10.16 7.87 13.15
CA ALA A 29 -11.55 8.04 12.75
C ALA A 29 -11.94 9.55 12.71
N GLN A 30 -11.44 10.35 13.66
CA GLN A 30 -11.72 11.78 13.70
C GLN A 30 -11.14 12.51 12.48
N ILE A 31 -9.86 12.27 12.13
CA ILE A 31 -9.24 12.86 10.93
C ILE A 31 -10.06 12.54 9.68
N ALA A 32 -10.53 11.30 9.56
CA ALA A 32 -11.32 10.90 8.40
C ALA A 32 -12.71 11.57 8.37
N LEU A 33 -13.39 11.69 9.51
CA LEU A 33 -14.69 12.35 9.59
C LEU A 33 -14.61 13.86 9.34
N ASP A 34 -13.59 14.53 9.88
CA ASP A 34 -13.34 15.94 9.65
C ASP A 34 -13.08 16.19 8.14
N ALA A 35 -12.26 15.36 7.51
CA ALA A 35 -12.01 15.44 6.08
C ALA A 35 -13.29 15.26 5.23
N ILE A 36 -14.17 14.36 5.61
CA ILE A 36 -15.47 14.18 4.95
C ILE A 36 -16.33 15.43 5.10
N ALA A 37 -16.38 16.01 6.30
CA ALA A 37 -17.18 17.21 6.58
C ALA A 37 -16.65 18.46 5.86
N ASP A 38 -15.33 18.62 5.78
CA ASP A 38 -14.69 19.81 5.20
C ASP A 38 -14.69 19.80 3.68
N HIS A 39 -14.51 18.62 3.07
CA HIS A 39 -14.24 18.51 1.64
C HIS A 39 -15.40 17.93 0.81
N HIS A 40 -16.40 17.32 1.46
CA HIS A 40 -17.55 16.69 0.81
C HIS A 40 -17.17 15.82 -0.41
N PRO A 41 -16.26 14.83 -0.27
CA PRO A 41 -15.77 14.06 -1.39
C PRO A 41 -16.88 13.15 -1.98
N ASP A 42 -16.71 12.73 -3.22
CA ASP A 42 -17.53 11.65 -3.83
C ASP A 42 -16.85 10.27 -3.63
N ILE A 43 -15.52 10.27 -3.56
CA ILE A 43 -14.69 9.06 -3.42
C ILE A 43 -13.62 9.29 -2.36
N ILE A 44 -13.42 8.31 -1.51
CA ILE A 44 -12.32 8.27 -0.53
C ILE A 44 -11.36 7.14 -0.91
N LEU A 45 -10.06 7.47 -1.03
CA LEU A 45 -8.98 6.51 -1.27
C LEU A 45 -8.18 6.29 0.01
N LEU A 46 -8.18 5.06 0.52
CA LEU A 46 -7.45 4.64 1.72
C LEU A 46 -6.42 3.58 1.35
N ALA A 47 -5.12 3.88 1.48
CA ALA A 47 -4.07 2.88 1.28
C ALA A 47 -3.76 2.15 2.58
N SER A 48 -3.86 0.80 2.59
CA SER A 48 -3.61 -0.04 3.76
C SER A 48 -3.09 -1.43 3.37
N PRO A 49 -1.80 -1.71 3.56
CA PRO A 49 -0.72 -0.84 4.08
C PRO A 49 -0.40 0.34 3.18
N ASN A 50 -0.12 1.49 3.78
CA ASN A 50 0.17 2.73 3.05
C ASN A 50 1.59 2.72 2.46
N ASN A 51 1.76 3.32 1.31
CA ASN A 51 3.06 3.64 0.74
C ASN A 51 3.24 5.17 0.74
N PRO A 52 4.28 5.75 1.38
CA PRO A 52 5.55 5.11 1.74
C PRO A 52 5.72 4.66 3.19
N THR A 53 4.75 4.85 4.07
CA THR A 53 4.93 4.61 5.52
C THR A 53 4.92 3.14 5.92
N GLY A 54 4.27 2.29 5.15
CA GLY A 54 4.06 0.87 5.48
C GLY A 54 2.93 0.63 6.49
N THR A 55 2.38 1.67 7.10
CA THR A 55 1.36 1.54 8.16
C THR A 55 0.03 1.01 7.62
N ALA A 56 -0.55 0.04 8.31
CA ALA A 56 -1.90 -0.44 8.04
C ALA A 56 -2.94 0.41 8.77
N LEU A 57 -4.14 0.50 8.21
CA LEU A 57 -5.28 1.10 8.87
C LEU A 57 -5.98 0.08 9.79
N SER A 58 -6.49 0.55 10.91
CA SER A 58 -7.43 -0.21 11.70
C SER A 58 -8.75 -0.41 10.93
N LEU A 59 -9.36 -1.58 11.04
CA LEU A 59 -10.69 -1.80 10.45
C LEU A 59 -11.76 -0.89 11.03
N ASP A 60 -11.63 -0.48 12.30
CA ASP A 60 -12.56 0.44 12.95
C ASP A 60 -12.59 1.80 12.23
N VAL A 61 -11.44 2.26 11.72
CA VAL A 61 -11.37 3.48 10.91
C VAL A 61 -12.09 3.27 9.58
N VAL A 62 -11.86 2.18 8.89
CA VAL A 62 -12.53 1.86 7.61
C VAL A 62 -14.03 1.73 7.82
N GLU A 63 -14.46 1.03 8.87
CA GLU A 63 -15.86 0.86 9.21
C GLU A 63 -16.54 2.18 9.58
N THR A 64 -15.84 3.04 10.33
CA THR A 64 -16.34 4.38 10.69
C THR A 64 -16.52 5.24 9.44
N VAL A 65 -15.55 5.24 8.53
CA VAL A 65 -15.66 5.95 7.25
C VAL A 65 -16.85 5.43 6.45
N CYS A 66 -16.96 4.12 6.25
CA CYS A 66 -18.05 3.51 5.48
C CYS A 66 -19.43 3.78 6.10
N SER A 67 -19.52 3.89 7.42
CA SER A 67 -20.78 4.13 8.15
C SER A 67 -21.24 5.58 8.08
N ASN A 68 -20.32 6.53 7.92
CA ASN A 68 -20.60 7.98 7.93
C ASN A 68 -20.45 8.66 6.57
N PHE A 69 -20.17 7.90 5.53
CA PHE A 69 -19.96 8.42 4.19
C PHE A 69 -20.88 7.73 3.17
N SER A 70 -21.54 8.53 2.35
CA SER A 70 -22.49 8.03 1.35
C SER A 70 -21.90 7.80 -0.04
N GLY A 71 -20.65 8.20 -0.28
CA GLY A 71 -19.90 7.98 -1.51
C GLY A 71 -19.19 6.64 -1.56
N MET A 72 -18.23 6.51 -2.48
CA MET A 72 -17.43 5.29 -2.66
C MET A 72 -16.20 5.32 -1.77
N VAL A 73 -15.94 4.22 -1.05
CA VAL A 73 -14.71 4.03 -0.29
C VAL A 73 -13.86 2.96 -0.97
N ILE A 74 -12.65 3.31 -1.37
CA ILE A 74 -11.70 2.40 -2.01
C ILE A 74 -10.54 2.17 -1.04
N VAL A 75 -10.38 0.93 -0.58
CA VAL A 75 -9.22 0.51 0.22
C VAL A 75 -8.21 -0.17 -0.69
N ASP A 76 -7.07 0.47 -0.89
CA ASP A 76 -5.96 -0.08 -1.67
C ASP A 76 -5.10 -0.98 -0.80
N GLU A 77 -5.27 -2.28 -0.97
CA GLU A 77 -4.54 -3.35 -0.28
C GLU A 77 -3.40 -3.93 -1.13
N ALA A 78 -2.69 -3.11 -1.88
CA ALA A 78 -1.59 -3.56 -2.75
C ALA A 78 -0.45 -4.29 -2.02
N TYR A 79 -0.36 -4.16 -0.70
CA TYR A 79 0.64 -4.82 0.15
C TYR A 79 0.01 -5.79 1.17
N ALA A 80 -1.22 -6.22 0.96
CA ALA A 80 -1.99 -7.02 1.91
C ALA A 80 -1.30 -8.32 2.34
N GLU A 81 -0.61 -8.98 1.44
CA GLU A 81 0.06 -10.25 1.69
C GLU A 81 1.26 -10.10 2.65
N PHE A 82 1.84 -8.90 2.79
CA PHE A 82 2.98 -8.63 3.69
C PHE A 82 2.58 -8.23 5.11
N ARG A 83 1.28 -8.08 5.39
CA ARG A 83 0.80 -7.66 6.71
C ARG A 83 1.27 -8.62 7.81
N ARG A 84 1.48 -8.07 9.00
CA ARG A 84 1.71 -8.86 10.19
C ARG A 84 0.52 -9.76 10.50
N THR A 85 0.80 -10.89 11.11
CA THR A 85 -0.25 -11.80 11.60
C THR A 85 -1.20 -11.02 12.52
N GLY A 86 -2.49 -11.14 12.28
CA GLY A 86 -3.53 -10.44 13.04
C GLY A 86 -3.96 -9.09 12.47
N THR A 87 -3.26 -8.53 11.47
CA THR A 87 -3.74 -7.33 10.76
C THR A 87 -4.85 -7.72 9.77
N PRO A 88 -6.11 -7.33 10.01
CA PRO A 88 -7.23 -7.79 9.22
C PRO A 88 -7.33 -7.08 7.85
N SER A 89 -8.11 -7.66 6.94
CA SER A 89 -8.42 -7.09 5.63
C SER A 89 -9.76 -6.38 5.62
N ALA A 90 -9.87 -5.28 4.88
CA ALA A 90 -11.14 -4.62 4.60
C ALA A 90 -12.11 -5.51 3.80
N LEU A 91 -11.65 -6.62 3.21
CA LEU A 91 -12.51 -7.64 2.60
C LEU A 91 -13.60 -8.15 3.55
N THR A 92 -13.32 -8.22 4.85
CA THR A 92 -14.29 -8.66 5.88
C THR A 92 -15.47 -7.71 6.05
N LEU A 93 -15.38 -6.49 5.54
CA LEU A 93 -16.42 -5.47 5.63
C LEU A 93 -17.31 -5.38 4.38
N LEU A 94 -16.98 -6.08 3.29
CA LEU A 94 -17.67 -5.95 2.00
C LEU A 94 -19.17 -6.31 2.07
N GLU A 95 -19.53 -7.34 2.82
CA GLU A 95 -20.93 -7.73 2.96
C GLU A 95 -21.77 -6.65 3.67
N LYS A 96 -21.14 -5.91 4.58
CA LYS A 96 -21.80 -4.85 5.35
C LYS A 96 -21.92 -3.53 4.56
N PHE A 97 -20.94 -3.24 3.69
CA PHE A 97 -20.83 -1.95 3.02
C PHE A 97 -20.79 -2.08 1.50
N PRO A 98 -21.95 -1.97 0.82
CA PRO A 98 -22.04 -2.19 -0.64
C PRO A 98 -21.28 -1.17 -1.50
N ARG A 99 -20.82 -0.04 -0.92
CA ARG A 99 -20.00 1.00 -1.56
C ARG A 99 -18.52 0.90 -1.22
N LEU A 100 -18.13 -0.14 -0.49
CA LEU A 100 -16.72 -0.45 -0.25
C LEU A 100 -16.15 -1.22 -1.44
N VAL A 101 -14.96 -0.83 -1.85
CA VAL A 101 -14.16 -1.50 -2.87
C VAL A 101 -12.80 -1.81 -2.25
N VAL A 102 -12.31 -3.03 -2.41
CA VAL A 102 -10.95 -3.40 -2.03
C VAL A 102 -10.16 -3.72 -3.29
N THR A 103 -9.04 -3.04 -3.49
CA THR A 103 -8.16 -3.28 -4.64
C THR A 103 -6.92 -4.05 -4.22
N ARG A 104 -6.45 -4.95 -5.07
CA ARG A 104 -5.22 -5.74 -4.88
C ARG A 104 -4.43 -5.86 -6.17
N THR A 105 -3.17 -6.23 -6.06
CA THR A 105 -2.28 -6.38 -7.19
C THR A 105 -1.45 -7.67 -7.10
N MET A 106 -1.16 -8.27 -8.23
CA MET A 106 -0.19 -9.36 -8.33
C MET A 106 1.27 -8.84 -8.49
N SER A 107 1.44 -7.52 -8.57
CA SER A 107 2.75 -6.88 -8.83
C SER A 107 3.75 -7.02 -7.68
N LYS A 108 3.29 -7.34 -6.45
CA LYS A 108 4.12 -7.34 -5.23
C LYS A 108 4.37 -8.77 -4.74
N ALA A 109 3.46 -9.35 -4.00
CA ALA A 109 3.62 -10.66 -3.38
C ALA A 109 3.83 -11.80 -4.41
N PHE A 110 3.20 -11.70 -5.57
CA PHE A 110 3.35 -12.66 -6.66
C PHE A 110 4.54 -12.35 -7.60
N ALA A 111 5.38 -11.34 -7.30
CA ALA A 111 6.50 -10.91 -8.13
C ALA A 111 6.12 -10.65 -9.62
N PHE A 112 4.85 -10.37 -9.90
CA PHE A 112 4.29 -10.27 -11.25
C PHE A 112 4.09 -8.81 -11.70
N ALA A 113 5.04 -7.93 -11.38
CA ALA A 113 4.96 -6.51 -11.71
C ALA A 113 4.90 -6.24 -13.22
N GLY A 114 5.62 -7.02 -14.02
CA GLY A 114 5.63 -6.93 -15.49
C GLY A 114 4.31 -7.34 -16.14
N GLY A 115 3.50 -8.16 -15.49
CA GLY A 115 2.20 -8.61 -15.99
C GLY A 115 1.10 -7.55 -15.97
N ARG A 116 1.26 -6.47 -15.21
CA ARG A 116 0.27 -5.38 -15.08
C ARG A 116 -1.13 -5.88 -14.70
N VAL A 117 -1.21 -6.82 -13.74
CA VAL A 117 -2.46 -7.42 -13.27
C VAL A 117 -2.76 -7.00 -11.83
N GLY A 118 -3.98 -6.59 -11.62
CA GLY A 118 -4.61 -6.38 -10.34
C GLY A 118 -6.08 -6.75 -10.42
N TYR A 119 -6.73 -6.73 -9.29
CA TYR A 119 -8.16 -7.02 -9.20
C TYR A 119 -8.82 -6.15 -8.12
N LEU A 120 -10.11 -6.01 -8.24
CA LEU A 120 -10.94 -5.41 -7.21
C LEU A 120 -12.00 -6.41 -6.73
N VAL A 121 -12.38 -6.25 -5.48
CA VAL A 121 -13.50 -6.98 -4.86
C VAL A 121 -14.48 -5.94 -4.36
N ALA A 122 -15.73 -6.06 -4.78
CA ALA A 122 -16.80 -5.12 -4.45
C ALA A 122 -18.17 -5.79 -4.61
N SER A 123 -19.25 -5.07 -4.32
CA SER A 123 -20.60 -5.54 -4.63
C SER A 123 -20.79 -5.72 -6.14
N SER A 124 -21.71 -6.61 -6.56
CA SER A 124 -22.00 -6.86 -7.97
C SER A 124 -22.35 -5.58 -8.75
N ALA A 125 -23.13 -4.69 -8.13
CA ALA A 125 -23.50 -3.42 -8.77
C ALA A 125 -22.28 -2.54 -9.11
N VAL A 126 -21.25 -2.51 -8.24
CA VAL A 126 -20.00 -1.80 -8.48
C VAL A 126 -19.19 -2.48 -9.58
N VAL A 127 -19.09 -3.81 -9.52
CA VAL A 127 -18.37 -4.60 -10.54
C VAL A 127 -19.00 -4.39 -11.92
N ASP A 128 -20.33 -4.44 -12.03
CA ASP A 128 -21.05 -4.20 -13.26
C ASP A 128 -20.81 -2.79 -13.82
N ALA A 129 -20.82 -1.77 -12.95
CA ALA A 129 -20.50 -0.40 -13.35
C ALA A 129 -19.07 -0.26 -13.88
N VAL A 130 -18.08 -0.87 -13.22
CA VAL A 130 -16.69 -0.89 -13.68
C VAL A 130 -16.57 -1.60 -15.04
N GLN A 131 -17.31 -2.67 -15.27
CA GLN A 131 -17.28 -3.37 -16.55
C GLN A 131 -17.79 -2.53 -17.73
N LEU A 132 -18.68 -1.58 -17.50
CA LEU A 132 -19.17 -0.68 -18.56
C LEU A 132 -18.10 0.30 -19.04
N VAL A 133 -17.17 0.68 -18.17
CA VAL A 133 -16.17 1.73 -18.47
C VAL A 133 -14.76 1.18 -18.73
N ARG A 134 -14.49 -0.06 -18.34
CA ARG A 134 -13.18 -0.67 -18.59
C ARG A 134 -12.94 -0.90 -20.08
N LEU A 135 -11.69 -0.79 -20.51
CA LEU A 135 -11.33 -1.14 -21.88
C LEU A 135 -11.55 -2.63 -22.16
N PRO A 136 -12.16 -2.98 -23.30
CA PRO A 136 -12.22 -4.38 -23.73
C PRO A 136 -10.80 -4.90 -23.99
N TYR A 137 -10.57 -6.19 -23.72
CA TYR A 137 -9.29 -6.87 -23.98
C TYR A 137 -8.06 -6.20 -23.33
N HIS A 138 -8.25 -5.51 -22.20
CA HIS A 138 -7.20 -4.74 -21.51
C HIS A 138 -6.10 -5.62 -20.90
N VAL A 139 -6.32 -6.93 -20.73
CA VAL A 139 -5.31 -7.91 -20.28
C VAL A 139 -5.06 -8.91 -21.40
N SER A 140 -3.80 -9.03 -21.83
CA SER A 140 -3.42 -9.97 -22.91
C SER A 140 -3.63 -11.43 -22.52
N ALA A 141 -3.85 -12.31 -23.49
CA ALA A 141 -4.00 -13.76 -23.24
C ALA A 141 -2.77 -14.35 -22.54
N ILE A 142 -1.56 -13.90 -22.89
CA ILE A 142 -0.30 -14.33 -22.25
C ILE A 142 -0.30 -13.92 -20.77
N THR A 143 -0.66 -12.70 -20.48
CA THR A 143 -0.75 -12.18 -19.10
C THR A 143 -1.80 -12.94 -18.30
N GLN A 144 -2.96 -13.24 -18.90
CA GLN A 144 -3.99 -14.04 -18.23
C GLN A 144 -3.50 -15.46 -17.90
N ALA A 145 -2.89 -16.14 -18.86
CA ALA A 145 -2.34 -17.48 -18.64
C ALA A 145 -1.24 -17.49 -17.54
N ALA A 146 -0.34 -16.49 -17.56
CA ALA A 146 0.67 -16.37 -16.53
C ALA A 146 0.07 -16.05 -15.13
N ALA A 147 -0.98 -15.22 -15.07
CA ALA A 147 -1.66 -14.93 -13.82
C ALA A 147 -2.38 -16.16 -13.25
N VAL A 148 -3.03 -16.97 -14.12
CA VAL A 148 -3.64 -18.24 -13.71
C VAL A 148 -2.58 -19.19 -13.15
N ALA A 149 -1.46 -19.37 -13.86
CA ALA A 149 -0.36 -20.22 -13.40
C ALA A 149 0.22 -19.73 -12.05
N ALA A 150 0.34 -18.41 -11.85
CA ALA A 150 0.79 -17.85 -10.58
C ALA A 150 -0.20 -18.13 -9.44
N LEU A 151 -1.52 -18.09 -9.70
CA LEU A 151 -2.53 -18.41 -8.71
C LEU A 151 -2.58 -19.90 -8.38
N GLU A 152 -2.40 -20.78 -9.37
CA GLU A 152 -2.31 -22.23 -9.18
C GLU A 152 -1.09 -22.63 -8.33
N ASN A 153 -0.03 -21.82 -8.34
CA ASN A 153 1.19 -22.00 -7.53
C ASN A 153 1.31 -20.96 -6.40
N ALA A 154 0.17 -20.43 -5.94
CA ALA A 154 0.16 -19.33 -4.95
C ALA A 154 0.85 -19.71 -3.63
N GLU A 155 0.73 -20.96 -3.17
CA GLU A 155 1.36 -21.43 -1.93
C GLU A 155 2.88 -21.31 -2.00
N GLU A 156 3.50 -21.76 -3.10
CA GLU A 156 4.94 -21.65 -3.31
C GLU A 156 5.41 -20.20 -3.43
N LEU A 157 4.69 -19.38 -4.21
CA LEU A 157 5.04 -17.97 -4.41
C LEU A 157 4.88 -17.15 -3.12
N LEU A 158 3.86 -17.43 -2.33
CA LEU A 158 3.61 -16.73 -1.07
C LEU A 158 4.49 -17.22 0.08
N ALA A 159 5.08 -18.40 0.01
CA ALA A 159 6.06 -18.85 1.00
C ALA A 159 7.26 -17.88 1.12
N GLY A 160 7.67 -17.24 0.02
CA GLY A 160 8.69 -16.21 0.02
C GLY A 160 8.30 -14.92 0.77
N VAL A 161 7.01 -14.68 0.94
CA VAL A 161 6.51 -13.49 1.66
C VAL A 161 6.83 -13.57 3.14
N ASP A 162 6.80 -14.76 3.73
CA ASP A 162 7.11 -14.94 5.16
C ASP A 162 8.59 -14.63 5.44
N ALA A 163 9.50 -15.03 4.57
CA ALA A 163 10.91 -14.67 4.67
C ALA A 163 11.11 -13.15 4.58
N LEU A 164 10.37 -12.46 3.69
CA LEU A 164 10.42 -10.99 3.60
C LEU A 164 9.84 -10.31 4.85
N ARG A 165 8.81 -10.88 5.47
CA ARG A 165 8.28 -10.38 6.74
C ARG A 165 9.32 -10.49 7.87
N GLU A 166 9.99 -11.62 7.96
CA GLU A 166 11.05 -11.86 8.94
C GLU A 166 12.21 -10.86 8.76
N GLU A 167 12.70 -10.71 7.53
CA GLU A 167 13.77 -9.73 7.22
C GLU A 167 13.34 -8.28 7.51
N ARG A 168 12.09 -7.93 7.23
CA ARG A 168 11.53 -6.62 7.59
C ARG A 168 11.59 -6.39 9.09
N ASP A 169 11.13 -7.33 9.88
CA ASP A 169 11.04 -7.19 11.33
C ASP A 169 12.44 -7.21 11.98
N GLN A 170 13.39 -7.97 11.42
CA GLN A 170 14.80 -7.90 11.79
C GLN A 170 15.42 -6.54 11.45
N LEU A 171 15.13 -6.01 10.26
CA LEU A 171 15.64 -4.70 9.84
C LEU A 171 15.05 -3.58 10.69
N PHE A 172 13.75 -3.64 11.01
CA PHE A 172 13.12 -2.71 11.95
C PHE A 172 13.88 -2.67 13.28
N THR A 173 14.11 -3.83 13.88
CA THR A 173 14.84 -3.96 15.15
C THR A 173 16.26 -3.41 15.05
N TRP A 174 16.94 -3.69 13.95
CA TRP A 174 18.31 -3.24 13.69
C TRP A 174 18.43 -1.72 13.56
N LEU A 175 17.53 -1.09 12.84
CA LEU A 175 17.46 0.37 12.67
C LEU A 175 17.11 1.07 13.99
N HIS A 176 16.10 0.56 14.70
CA HIS A 176 15.66 1.11 15.98
C HIS A 176 16.76 1.03 17.04
N ALA A 177 17.50 -0.09 17.11
CA ALA A 177 18.62 -0.26 18.04
C ALA A 177 19.78 0.71 17.77
N ARG A 178 19.84 1.32 16.58
CA ARG A 178 20.83 2.35 16.20
C ARG A 178 20.33 3.77 16.39
N GLY A 179 19.15 3.93 16.98
CA GLY A 179 18.57 5.24 17.29
C GLY A 179 17.86 5.92 16.12
N HIS A 180 17.59 5.20 15.02
CA HIS A 180 16.77 5.75 13.95
C HIS A 180 15.29 5.68 14.32
N GLU A 181 14.54 6.71 13.92
CA GLU A 181 13.09 6.62 13.90
C GLU A 181 12.66 5.70 12.75
N VAL A 182 11.72 4.81 13.02
CA VAL A 182 11.30 3.78 12.06
C VAL A 182 9.79 3.64 12.12
N ALA A 183 9.12 3.82 10.99
CA ALA A 183 7.69 3.58 10.90
C ALA A 183 7.38 2.08 11.01
N VAL A 184 6.35 1.73 11.77
CA VAL A 184 5.86 0.34 11.86
C VAL A 184 5.26 -0.05 10.52
N SER A 185 5.85 -1.05 9.86
CA SER A 185 5.45 -1.43 8.50
C SER A 185 4.75 -2.79 8.44
N ASP A 186 3.66 -2.83 7.72
CA ASP A 186 2.93 -4.02 7.27
C ASP A 186 3.11 -4.26 5.74
N ALA A 187 4.10 -3.60 5.12
CA ALA A 187 4.46 -3.74 3.71
C ALA A 187 5.80 -4.46 3.53
N ASN A 188 6.28 -4.55 2.30
CA ASN A 188 7.60 -5.10 1.97
C ASN A 188 8.70 -4.02 1.91
N PHE A 189 8.58 -2.98 2.72
CA PHE A 189 9.56 -1.91 2.85
C PHE A 189 9.46 -1.27 4.24
N ILE A 190 10.48 -0.51 4.61
CA ILE A 190 10.52 0.28 5.84
C ILE A 190 10.77 1.73 5.48
N LEU A 191 10.01 2.65 6.09
CA LEU A 191 10.28 4.07 6.12
C LEU A 191 11.05 4.39 7.42
N PHE A 192 12.20 5.05 7.30
CA PHE A 192 13.09 5.37 8.43
C PHE A 192 13.75 6.73 8.24
N GLY A 193 14.15 7.37 9.30
CA GLY A 193 14.76 8.71 9.22
C GLY A 193 14.74 9.40 10.58
N ARG A 194 14.35 10.49 10.56
CA ARG A 194 14.38 11.92 10.34
C ARG A 194 15.83 12.45 10.18
N PHE A 195 16.43 12.20 9.08
CA PHE A 195 17.78 12.71 8.80
C PHE A 195 17.76 14.22 8.55
N ALA A 196 18.74 14.94 9.11
CA ALA A 196 18.93 16.35 8.80
C ALA A 196 19.31 16.57 7.33
N GLU A 197 20.09 15.64 6.76
CA GLU A 197 20.58 15.68 5.39
C GLU A 197 20.32 14.32 4.68
N PRO A 198 19.06 14.04 4.33
CA PRO A 198 18.67 12.74 3.74
C PRO A 198 19.36 12.48 2.39
N ASP A 199 19.65 13.53 1.63
CA ASP A 199 20.36 13.45 0.33
C ASP A 199 21.78 12.88 0.49
N LEU A 200 22.50 13.29 1.53
CA LEU A 200 23.84 12.77 1.81
C LEU A 200 23.79 11.31 2.24
N VAL A 201 22.80 10.91 3.03
CA VAL A 201 22.61 9.51 3.43
C VAL A 201 22.27 8.67 2.22
N TRP A 202 21.35 9.12 1.38
CA TRP A 202 20.97 8.44 0.15
C TRP A 202 22.14 8.28 -0.81
N GLN A 203 22.89 9.37 -1.06
CA GLN A 203 24.06 9.35 -1.93
C GLN A 203 25.16 8.44 -1.39
N GLY A 204 25.41 8.48 -0.08
CA GLY A 204 26.38 7.62 0.58
C GLY A 204 26.05 6.12 0.48
N LEU A 205 24.77 5.74 0.47
CA LEU A 205 24.33 4.38 0.21
C LEU A 205 24.50 4.02 -1.28
N LEU A 206 24.12 4.93 -2.18
CA LEU A 206 24.28 4.73 -3.63
C LEU A 206 25.73 4.52 -4.02
N ASP A 207 26.67 5.30 -3.46
CA ASP A 207 28.11 5.18 -3.70
C ASP A 207 28.67 3.83 -3.24
N ARG A 208 27.96 3.15 -2.34
CA ARG A 208 28.26 1.78 -1.87
C ARG A 208 27.49 0.69 -2.61
N GLY A 209 26.77 1.06 -3.68
CA GLY A 209 25.98 0.12 -4.48
C GLY A 209 24.61 -0.22 -3.90
N VAL A 210 24.14 0.51 -2.89
CA VAL A 210 22.83 0.28 -2.26
C VAL A 210 21.84 1.36 -2.70
N LEU A 211 20.87 0.98 -3.52
CA LEU A 211 19.83 1.88 -4.01
C LEU A 211 18.57 1.79 -3.16
N ILE A 212 18.22 2.87 -2.51
CA ILE A 212 16.97 3.06 -1.77
C ILE A 212 16.15 4.22 -2.35
N ARG A 213 15.02 4.53 -1.77
CA ARG A 213 14.14 5.61 -2.23
C ARG A 213 14.14 6.80 -1.28
N GLN A 214 14.26 7.98 -1.86
CA GLN A 214 13.91 9.25 -1.20
C GLN A 214 12.40 9.46 -1.42
N THR A 215 11.59 9.16 -0.41
CA THR A 215 10.14 9.29 -0.47
C THR A 215 9.57 9.38 0.94
N GLY A 216 8.43 10.01 1.10
CA GLY A 216 7.81 10.28 2.39
C GLY A 216 7.97 11.75 2.78
N PRO A 217 7.76 12.09 4.06
CA PRO A 217 8.02 13.42 4.58
C PRO A 217 9.51 13.79 4.52
N THR A 218 9.81 15.07 4.63
CA THR A 218 11.19 15.55 4.65
C THR A 218 12.02 14.86 5.74
N GLY A 219 13.21 14.43 5.38
CA GLY A 219 14.13 13.73 6.30
C GLY A 219 13.94 12.20 6.32
N TRP A 220 12.96 11.66 5.63
CA TRP A 220 12.71 10.23 5.60
C TRP A 220 13.22 9.55 4.33
N LEU A 221 13.65 8.30 4.48
CA LEU A 221 14.08 7.43 3.40
C LEU A 221 13.32 6.10 3.49
N ARG A 222 13.12 5.42 2.35
CA ARG A 222 12.43 4.14 2.31
C ARG A 222 13.32 3.07 1.68
N VAL A 223 13.56 1.99 2.40
CA VAL A 223 14.24 0.79 1.92
C VAL A 223 13.23 -0.32 1.65
N SER A 224 13.30 -0.94 0.46
CA SER A 224 12.54 -2.16 0.17
C SER A 224 13.25 -3.37 0.77
N ILE A 225 12.47 -4.30 1.29
CA ILE A 225 13.00 -5.56 1.82
C ILE A 225 13.36 -6.46 0.64
N GLY A 226 14.57 -6.96 0.64
CA GLY A 226 15.11 -7.90 -0.32
C GLY A 226 15.53 -9.22 0.34
N THR A 227 16.40 -9.94 -0.31
CA THR A 227 17.02 -11.16 0.20
C THR A 227 17.91 -10.86 1.41
N GLY A 228 18.22 -11.87 2.21
CA GLY A 228 19.13 -11.70 3.36
C GLY A 228 20.49 -11.12 2.97
N SER A 229 21.02 -11.45 1.78
CA SER A 229 22.29 -10.87 1.28
C SER A 229 22.16 -9.39 0.92
N GLU A 230 21.04 -8.97 0.33
CA GLU A 230 20.77 -7.56 0.04
C GLU A 230 20.56 -6.76 1.34
N MET A 231 19.88 -7.36 2.32
CA MET A 231 19.70 -6.72 3.62
C MET A 231 21.01 -6.63 4.42
N MET A 232 21.92 -7.59 4.25
CA MET A 232 23.29 -7.48 4.81
C MET A 232 24.07 -6.33 4.17
N ALA A 233 23.97 -6.16 2.85
CA ALA A 233 24.65 -5.07 2.17
C ALA A 233 24.11 -3.68 2.58
N PHE A 234 22.82 -3.60 2.92
CA PHE A 234 22.20 -2.36 3.42
C PHE A 234 22.65 -2.03 4.86
N ARG A 235 22.82 -3.02 5.74
CA ARG A 235 23.21 -2.86 7.16
C ARG A 235 24.68 -2.45 7.34
#